data_c468f8783dd4ab339621d01ff43f3c68
#
_entry.id   c468f8783dd4ab339621d01ff43f3c68
#
_cell.length_a   1.000
_cell.length_b   1.000
_cell.length_c   1.000
_cell.angle_alpha   90.00
_cell.angle_beta   90.00
_cell.angle_gamma   90.00
#
_symmetry.space_group_name_H-M   'P 1'
#
loop_
_entity.id
_entity.type
_entity.pdbx_description
1 polymer ?
#
loop_
_entity_poly.entity_id
_entity_poly.type
_entity_poly.pdbx_seq_one_letter_code
_entity_poly.pdbx_strand_id
1 'polypeptide(L)'
;LDGFDGLLRESDYVLTTLPTAPETRGLFDAAKFNLMRGDAVLINVGRAPVVAEEDLYNALRNKQIGGAFIDVWYGYPTPEDPERKPSRYPIWELDNVIMTPHCSSRSDASRERRWMTVPRNLDRLAKGEPLENVAFSGAA
;
A
#
# COMPACT_ATOMS: atom_id res chain seq x y z
N LEU A 1 -11.10 11.55 -9.19
CA LEU A 1 -10.48 10.34 -9.78
C LEU A 1 -11.17 9.99 -11.10
N ASP A 2 -11.19 10.97 -12.00
CA ASP A 2 -11.72 10.79 -13.35
C ASP A 2 -10.90 9.68 -14.05
N GLY A 3 -11.60 8.69 -14.63
CA GLY A 3 -10.98 7.56 -15.31
C GLY A 3 -10.62 6.36 -14.43
N PHE A 4 -10.76 6.43 -13.09
CA PHE A 4 -10.41 5.30 -12.21
C PHE A 4 -11.23 4.03 -12.51
N ASP A 5 -12.54 4.19 -12.75
CA ASP A 5 -13.40 3.06 -13.10
C ASP A 5 -13.03 2.42 -14.45
N GLY A 6 -12.59 3.23 -15.41
CA GLY A 6 -12.07 2.74 -16.69
C GLY A 6 -10.77 1.95 -16.51
N LEU A 7 -9.83 2.49 -15.70
CA LEU A 7 -8.59 1.81 -15.36
C LEU A 7 -8.87 0.42 -14.76
N LEU A 8 -9.82 0.31 -13.83
CA LEU A 8 -10.15 -0.98 -13.20
C LEU A 8 -10.69 -2.00 -14.20
N ARG A 9 -11.50 -1.56 -15.19
CA ARG A 9 -12.08 -2.46 -16.21
C ARG A 9 -11.06 -2.97 -17.21
N GLU A 10 -10.01 -2.20 -17.49
CA GLU A 10 -9.08 -2.46 -18.59
C GLU A 10 -7.76 -3.10 -18.12
N SER A 11 -7.48 -3.04 -16.80
CA SER A 11 -6.19 -3.48 -16.27
C SER A 11 -6.16 -4.96 -15.89
N ASP A 12 -5.09 -5.64 -16.28
CA ASP A 12 -4.75 -6.98 -15.78
C ASP A 12 -4.11 -6.91 -14.38
N TYR A 13 -3.35 -5.83 -14.11
CA TYR A 13 -2.70 -5.57 -12.84
C TYR A 13 -3.03 -4.17 -12.35
N VAL A 14 -3.55 -4.07 -11.15
CA VAL A 14 -3.87 -2.79 -10.49
C VAL A 14 -2.94 -2.61 -9.30
N LEU A 15 -1.97 -1.69 -9.43
CA LEU A 15 -1.02 -1.36 -8.37
C LEU A 15 -1.47 -0.11 -7.62
N THR A 16 -1.61 -0.21 -6.29
CA THR A 16 -1.83 0.95 -5.42
C THR A 16 -0.64 1.22 -4.51
N THR A 17 -0.19 2.48 -4.53
CA THR A 17 0.86 3.05 -3.65
C THR A 17 0.30 4.21 -2.81
N LEU A 18 -1.02 4.38 -2.77
CA LEU A 18 -1.69 5.53 -2.16
C LEU A 18 -1.48 5.57 -0.64
N PRO A 19 -1.29 6.76 -0.06
CA PRO A 19 -1.34 6.96 1.38
C PRO A 19 -2.79 6.84 1.87
N THR A 20 -2.97 6.63 3.18
CA THR A 20 -4.28 6.71 3.80
C THR A 20 -4.65 8.18 4.02
N ALA A 21 -5.74 8.61 3.41
CA ALA A 21 -6.37 9.90 3.57
C ALA A 21 -7.90 9.71 3.59
N PRO A 22 -8.70 10.68 4.00
CA PRO A 22 -10.15 10.57 3.96
C PRO A 22 -10.67 10.10 2.57
N GLU A 23 -10.09 10.63 1.49
CA GLU A 23 -10.50 10.38 0.10
C GLU A 23 -10.02 9.01 -0.44
N THR A 24 -9.01 8.40 0.20
CA THR A 24 -8.44 7.12 -0.25
C THR A 24 -8.83 5.95 0.63
N ARG A 25 -9.40 6.20 1.82
CA ARG A 25 -9.84 5.15 2.73
C ARG A 25 -11.01 4.38 2.12
N GLY A 26 -10.86 3.06 1.99
CA GLY A 26 -11.85 2.19 1.37
C GLY A 26 -12.09 2.49 -0.12
N LEU A 27 -11.12 3.11 -0.79
CA LEU A 27 -11.23 3.43 -2.23
C LEU A 27 -11.49 2.16 -3.07
N PHE A 28 -10.90 1.04 -2.69
CA PHE A 28 -11.21 -0.27 -3.26
C PHE A 28 -12.24 -0.96 -2.36
N ASP A 29 -13.50 -0.77 -2.67
CA ASP A 29 -14.66 -1.42 -2.05
C ASP A 29 -15.25 -2.50 -2.97
N ALA A 30 -16.36 -3.12 -2.55
CA ALA A 30 -17.05 -4.15 -3.33
C ALA A 30 -17.47 -3.64 -4.73
N ALA A 31 -17.87 -2.37 -4.84
CA ALA A 31 -18.27 -1.79 -6.14
C ALA A 31 -17.05 -1.69 -7.08
N LYS A 32 -15.87 -1.35 -6.56
CA LYS A 32 -14.63 -1.29 -7.34
C LYS A 32 -14.13 -2.68 -7.73
N PHE A 33 -14.21 -3.66 -6.85
CA PHE A 33 -13.91 -5.05 -7.21
C PHE A 33 -14.84 -5.59 -8.31
N ASN A 34 -16.11 -5.17 -8.34
CA ASN A 34 -17.04 -5.53 -9.42
C ASN A 34 -16.65 -4.95 -10.80
N LEU A 35 -15.83 -3.91 -10.83
CA LEU A 35 -15.33 -3.33 -12.08
C LEU A 35 -14.08 -4.02 -12.61
N MET A 36 -13.33 -4.71 -11.75
CA MET A 36 -12.11 -5.39 -12.14
C MET A 36 -12.44 -6.65 -12.96
N ARG A 37 -11.51 -7.03 -13.81
CA ARG A 37 -11.59 -8.28 -14.58
C ARG A 37 -11.46 -9.48 -13.64
N GLY A 38 -12.11 -10.59 -13.96
CA GLY A 38 -12.07 -11.83 -13.16
C GLY A 38 -10.68 -12.48 -13.07
N ASP A 39 -9.77 -12.13 -13.97
CA ASP A 39 -8.37 -12.56 -13.99
C ASP A 39 -7.39 -11.48 -13.47
N ALA A 40 -7.87 -10.28 -13.16
CA ALA A 40 -7.03 -9.18 -12.70
C ALA A 40 -6.45 -9.44 -11.31
N VAL A 41 -5.26 -8.86 -11.06
CA VAL A 41 -4.54 -8.95 -9.78
C VAL A 41 -4.43 -7.57 -9.15
N LEU A 42 -4.88 -7.46 -7.89
CA LEU A 42 -4.64 -6.27 -7.08
C LEU A 42 -3.27 -6.36 -6.39
N ILE A 43 -2.46 -5.32 -6.51
CA ILE A 43 -1.16 -5.19 -5.84
C ILE A 43 -1.22 -4.00 -4.88
N ASN A 44 -1.20 -4.27 -3.56
CA ASN A 44 -1.20 -3.21 -2.55
C ASN A 44 0.14 -3.14 -1.80
N VAL A 45 0.95 -2.16 -2.14
CA VAL A 45 2.21 -1.82 -1.47
C VAL A 45 2.16 -0.42 -0.83
N GLY A 46 0.97 0.21 -0.83
CA GLY A 46 0.74 1.52 -0.23
C GLY A 46 0.37 1.44 1.25
N ARG A 47 -0.95 1.43 1.52
CA ARG A 47 -1.51 1.32 2.87
C ARG A 47 -2.76 0.42 2.86
N ALA A 48 -2.88 -0.47 3.85
CA ALA A 48 -4.00 -1.40 3.93
C ALA A 48 -5.37 -0.72 3.91
N PRO A 49 -5.64 0.37 4.69
CA PRO A 49 -6.96 0.99 4.72
C PRO A 49 -7.43 1.63 3.41
N VAL A 50 -6.61 1.69 2.38
CA VAL A 50 -7.02 2.11 1.02
C VAL A 50 -7.95 1.06 0.40
N VAL A 51 -7.83 -0.18 0.81
CA VAL A 51 -8.67 -1.30 0.41
C VAL A 51 -9.60 -1.68 1.55
N ALA A 52 -10.90 -1.78 1.32
CA ALA A 52 -11.86 -2.25 2.31
C ALA A 52 -11.59 -3.73 2.63
N GLU A 53 -11.31 -4.03 3.91
CA GLU A 53 -10.78 -5.32 4.35
C GLU A 53 -11.72 -6.49 4.03
N GLU A 54 -12.99 -6.33 4.37
CA GLU A 54 -14.03 -7.32 4.12
C GLU A 54 -14.27 -7.56 2.63
N ASP A 55 -14.31 -6.49 1.87
CA ASP A 55 -14.57 -6.54 0.43
C ASP A 55 -13.42 -7.23 -0.31
N LEU A 56 -12.17 -6.97 0.10
CA LEU A 56 -10.99 -7.67 -0.41
C LEU A 56 -11.08 -9.18 -0.13
N TYR A 57 -11.37 -9.55 1.12
CA TYR A 57 -11.51 -10.96 1.48
C TYR A 57 -12.61 -11.65 0.67
N ASN A 58 -13.78 -11.02 0.53
CA ASN A 58 -14.88 -11.56 -0.23
C ASN A 58 -14.57 -11.68 -1.74
N ALA A 59 -13.93 -10.66 -2.33
CA ALA A 59 -13.52 -10.69 -3.73
C ALA A 59 -12.55 -11.83 -4.03
N LEU A 60 -11.59 -12.06 -3.14
CA LEU A 60 -10.60 -13.14 -3.28
C LEU A 60 -11.20 -14.53 -3.03
N ARG A 61 -11.95 -14.68 -1.94
CA ARG A 61 -12.61 -15.93 -1.58
C ARG A 61 -13.58 -16.43 -2.66
N ASN A 62 -14.31 -15.48 -3.26
CA ASN A 62 -15.29 -15.78 -4.29
C ASN A 62 -14.67 -15.87 -5.70
N LYS A 63 -13.34 -15.74 -5.82
CA LYS A 63 -12.62 -15.71 -7.10
C LYS A 63 -13.16 -14.65 -8.06
N GLN A 64 -13.66 -13.52 -7.51
CA GLN A 64 -14.17 -12.38 -8.27
C GLN A 64 -13.07 -11.66 -9.03
N ILE A 65 -11.84 -11.67 -8.46
CA ILE A 65 -10.59 -11.26 -9.13
C ILE A 65 -9.62 -12.42 -9.13
N GLY A 66 -8.64 -12.40 -10.02
CA GLY A 66 -7.64 -13.48 -10.15
C GLY A 66 -6.78 -13.68 -8.90
N GLY A 67 -6.45 -12.59 -8.19
CA GLY A 67 -5.66 -12.68 -6.98
C GLY A 67 -5.23 -11.34 -6.41
N ALA A 68 -4.41 -11.39 -5.36
CA ALA A 68 -3.79 -10.20 -4.80
C ALA A 68 -2.35 -10.44 -4.34
N PHE A 69 -1.52 -9.40 -4.46
CA PHE A 69 -0.23 -9.27 -3.77
C PHE A 69 -0.36 -8.18 -2.71
N ILE A 70 -0.16 -8.53 -1.44
CA ILE A 70 -0.37 -7.62 -0.30
C ILE A 70 0.89 -7.53 0.55
N ASP A 71 1.48 -6.35 0.65
CA ASP A 71 2.63 -6.05 1.50
C ASP A 71 2.27 -5.27 2.76
N VAL A 72 1.05 -4.74 2.84
CA VAL A 72 0.58 -3.87 3.92
C VAL A 72 -0.67 -4.43 4.59
N TRP A 73 -0.78 -4.30 5.92
CA TRP A 73 -1.74 -5.04 6.72
C TRP A 73 -2.63 -4.16 7.57
N TYR A 74 -3.81 -4.65 7.94
CA TYR A 74 -4.78 -3.99 8.81
C TYR A 74 -4.41 -4.14 10.30
N GLY A 75 -3.63 -5.17 10.63
CA GLY A 75 -3.08 -5.42 11.95
C GLY A 75 -1.60 -5.76 11.88
N TYR A 76 -0.86 -5.32 12.88
CA TYR A 76 0.54 -5.66 13.08
C TYR A 76 0.74 -6.14 14.52
N PRO A 77 1.60 -7.13 14.78
CA PRO A 77 1.97 -7.51 16.14
C PRO A 77 2.46 -6.30 16.95
N THR A 78 2.05 -6.26 18.22
CA THR A 78 2.55 -5.27 19.20
C THR A 78 3.11 -6.00 20.41
N PRO A 79 3.85 -5.33 21.32
CA PRO A 79 4.31 -5.94 22.56
C PRO A 79 3.15 -6.50 23.41
N GLU A 80 1.96 -5.87 23.35
CA GLU A 80 0.76 -6.25 24.10
C GLU A 80 -0.03 -7.38 23.39
N ASP A 81 0.10 -7.48 22.08
CA ASP A 81 -0.58 -8.49 21.25
C ASP A 81 0.39 -9.02 20.15
N PRO A 82 1.37 -9.87 20.54
CA PRO A 82 2.37 -10.40 19.62
C PRO A 82 1.79 -11.40 18.60
N GLU A 83 0.62 -11.96 18.88
CA GLU A 83 -0.07 -12.92 18.00
C GLU A 83 -1.12 -12.25 17.09
N ARG A 84 -1.17 -10.92 17.08
CA ARG A 84 -2.12 -10.16 16.27
C ARG A 84 -2.04 -10.55 14.81
N LYS A 85 -3.18 -10.94 14.27
CA LYS A 85 -3.29 -11.34 12.87
C LYS A 85 -3.25 -10.13 11.92
N PRO A 86 -2.74 -10.31 10.70
CA PRO A 86 -2.63 -9.23 9.71
C PRO A 86 -3.99 -8.71 9.22
N SER A 87 -5.04 -9.51 9.36
CA SER A 87 -6.41 -9.20 8.98
C SER A 87 -7.39 -9.83 9.98
N ARG A 88 -8.61 -9.28 10.08
CA ARG A 88 -9.73 -9.90 10.81
C ARG A 88 -10.32 -11.08 10.06
N TYR A 89 -10.07 -11.18 8.76
CA TYR A 89 -10.50 -12.27 7.89
C TYR A 89 -9.31 -13.16 7.55
N PRO A 90 -9.49 -14.48 7.38
CA PRO A 90 -8.40 -15.42 7.16
C PRO A 90 -7.87 -15.36 5.70
N ILE A 91 -7.39 -14.19 5.28
CA ILE A 91 -6.82 -13.96 3.94
C ILE A 91 -5.63 -14.89 3.69
N TRP A 92 -4.87 -15.22 4.73
CA TRP A 92 -3.71 -16.12 4.65
C TRP A 92 -4.05 -17.58 4.33
N GLU A 93 -5.32 -17.97 4.34
CA GLU A 93 -5.78 -19.32 3.97
C GLU A 93 -6.17 -19.41 2.49
N LEU A 94 -6.19 -18.28 1.77
CA LEU A 94 -6.59 -18.25 0.37
C LEU A 94 -5.41 -18.59 -0.55
N ASP A 95 -5.68 -19.35 -1.61
CA ASP A 95 -4.69 -19.84 -2.57
C ASP A 95 -4.29 -18.81 -3.65
N ASN A 96 -5.03 -17.71 -3.76
CA ASN A 96 -4.83 -16.65 -4.73
C ASN A 96 -4.28 -15.36 -4.11
N VAL A 97 -3.57 -15.45 -2.98
CA VAL A 97 -2.94 -14.31 -2.31
C VAL A 97 -1.46 -14.56 -2.08
N ILE A 98 -0.64 -13.58 -2.47
CA ILE A 98 0.77 -13.52 -2.07
C ILE A 98 0.90 -12.46 -0.98
N MET A 99 1.49 -12.85 0.15
CA MET A 99 1.64 -12.02 1.33
C MET A 99 3.11 -11.77 1.66
N THR A 100 3.48 -10.51 1.90
CA THR A 100 4.83 -10.15 2.35
C THR A 100 4.79 -9.28 3.62
N PRO A 101 5.85 -9.30 4.46
CA PRO A 101 5.83 -8.69 5.78
C PRO A 101 6.20 -7.20 5.76
N HIS A 102 5.53 -6.39 4.93
CA HIS A 102 5.75 -4.96 4.77
C HIS A 102 7.23 -4.64 4.45
N CYS A 103 7.75 -5.27 3.43
CA CYS A 103 9.15 -5.17 3.03
C CYS A 103 9.38 -4.70 1.58
N SER A 104 8.34 -4.45 0.80
CA SER A 104 8.44 -4.07 -0.61
C SER A 104 9.26 -2.80 -0.86
N SER A 105 9.34 -1.89 0.13
CA SER A 105 10.18 -0.67 0.05
C SER A 105 11.62 -0.87 0.51
N ARG A 106 11.97 -2.07 0.99
CA ARG A 106 13.30 -2.36 1.56
C ARG A 106 14.20 -2.93 0.49
N SER A 107 15.14 -2.13 0.01
CA SER A 107 16.28 -2.58 -0.78
C SER A 107 17.56 -1.93 -0.26
N ASP A 108 18.72 -2.55 -0.47
CA ASP A 108 20.00 -1.98 -0.05
C ASP A 108 20.21 -0.61 -0.67
N ALA A 109 19.90 -0.46 -1.97
CA ALA A 109 20.02 0.82 -2.66
C ALA A 109 19.05 1.90 -2.12
N SER A 110 17.83 1.54 -1.69
CA SER A 110 16.89 2.50 -1.10
C SER A 110 17.32 2.93 0.29
N ARG A 111 17.86 1.99 1.07
CA ARG A 111 18.43 2.25 2.40
C ARG A 111 19.64 3.18 2.29
N GLU A 112 20.58 2.88 1.42
CA GLU A 112 21.78 3.69 1.20
C GLU A 112 21.41 5.12 0.77
N ARG A 113 20.55 5.29 -0.24
CA ARG A 113 20.12 6.63 -0.67
C ARG A 113 19.46 7.43 0.45
N ARG A 114 18.64 6.78 1.28
CA ARG A 114 17.97 7.44 2.42
C ARG A 114 18.99 7.88 3.47
N TRP A 115 19.93 7.02 3.81
CA TRP A 115 20.98 7.34 4.78
C TRP A 115 21.91 8.44 4.27
N MET A 116 22.25 8.46 2.98
CA MET A 116 23.11 9.50 2.39
C MET A 116 22.42 10.86 2.28
N THR A 117 21.09 10.92 2.22
CA THR A 117 20.37 12.20 2.17
C THR A 117 20.47 12.97 3.50
N VAL A 118 20.47 12.27 4.63
CA VAL A 118 20.54 12.92 5.95
C VAL A 118 21.85 13.71 6.15
N PRO A 119 23.06 13.13 6.04
CA PRO A 119 24.29 13.90 6.19
C PRO A 119 24.42 15.01 5.15
N ARG A 120 24.01 14.79 3.89
CA ARG A 120 24.02 15.85 2.89
C ARG A 120 23.16 17.06 3.30
N ASN A 121 21.98 16.82 3.85
CA ASN A 121 21.13 17.90 4.32
C ASN A 121 21.70 18.61 5.56
N LEU A 122 22.38 17.91 6.44
CA LEU A 122 23.10 18.53 7.56
C LEU A 122 24.25 19.43 7.07
N ASP A 123 25.03 18.97 6.10
CA ASP A 123 26.10 19.78 5.50
C ASP A 123 25.55 21.02 4.79
N ARG A 124 24.46 20.85 4.05
CA ARG A 124 23.79 21.98 3.36
C ARG A 124 23.25 23.00 4.37
N LEU A 125 22.60 22.53 5.43
CA LEU A 125 22.11 23.38 6.51
C LEU A 125 23.25 24.18 7.16
N ALA A 126 24.37 23.52 7.44
CA ALA A 126 25.55 24.18 8.02
C ALA A 126 26.16 25.26 7.10
N LYS A 127 26.01 25.11 5.79
CA LYS A 127 26.48 26.07 4.77
C LYS A 127 25.44 27.10 4.36
N GLY A 128 24.22 27.06 4.92
CA GLY A 128 23.12 27.93 4.50
C GLY A 128 22.60 27.65 3.09
N GLU A 129 22.84 26.44 2.55
CA GLU A 129 22.37 26.00 1.25
C GLU A 129 20.94 25.43 1.32
N PRO A 130 20.14 25.50 0.23
CA PRO A 130 18.81 24.88 0.17
C PRO A 130 18.88 23.37 0.45
N LEU A 131 17.94 22.86 1.27
CA LEU A 131 17.84 21.43 1.57
C LEU A 131 17.25 20.63 0.40
N GLU A 132 17.62 19.35 0.29
CA GLU A 132 17.02 18.42 -0.66
C GLU A 132 15.74 17.81 -0.09
N ASN A 133 14.76 17.49 -0.96
CA ASN A 133 13.52 16.79 -0.61
C ASN A 133 12.69 17.47 0.51
N VAL A 134 12.61 18.79 0.47
CA VAL A 134 11.79 19.55 1.41
C VAL A 134 10.31 19.30 1.11
N ALA A 135 9.61 18.66 2.05
CA ALA A 135 8.18 18.37 1.94
C ALA A 135 7.32 19.59 2.34
N PHE A 136 7.81 20.40 3.28
CA PHE A 136 7.17 21.63 3.72
C PHE A 136 8.24 22.69 3.93
N SER A 137 8.03 23.87 3.39
CA SER A 137 8.68 25.07 3.90
C SER A 137 7.86 25.51 5.12
N GLY A 138 8.40 25.40 6.34
CA GLY A 138 7.73 25.92 7.52
C GLY A 138 7.28 27.35 7.27
N ALA A 139 6.04 27.68 7.65
CA ALA A 139 5.65 29.08 7.77
C ALA A 139 6.56 29.70 8.84
N ALA A 140 7.28 30.75 8.45
CA ALA A 140 8.02 31.60 9.38
C ALA A 140 7.06 32.32 10.31
#